data_441efe087ea2faa64ea8da6be675b912
#
_entry.id   441efe087ea2faa64ea8da6be675b912
#
_cell.length_a   1.000
_cell.length_b   1.000
_cell.length_c   1.000
_cell.angle_alpha   90.00
_cell.angle_beta   90.00
_cell.angle_gamma   90.00
#
_symmetry.space_group_name_H-M   'P 1'
#
loop_
_entity.id
_entity.type
_entity.pdbx_description
1 polymer ?
#
loop_
_entity_poly.entity_id
_entity_poly.type
_entity_poly.pdbx_seq_one_letter_code
_entity_poly.pdbx_strand_id
1 'polypeptide(L)'
;ISLDSIHRPQVAWKLLGMIIFISIAGVLIHVGISGKASENAAAGSDRYVFHVMIGLAVMMILYLLDYTVLAKFSKIIAAVLLSVCLLVILEGGQVNGARIFISLPGGRRGMDVQKLMLFYVPIYGAILYKYRDGGFSALLKSIVWLIIPVFITFRMPNLIVAIIMMISMLIQLTVAILKGWFKISVKKTIVSLWAVFMFLPIMLLFVMYTFHLLAEYQEARIRSFFSASGEGFYL
;
A
#
# COMPACT_ATOMS: atom_id res chain seq x y z
N ILE A 1 16.76 7.25 -29.17
CA ILE A 1 16.56 7.81 -27.81
C ILE A 1 17.93 8.33 -27.40
N SER A 2 18.10 9.65 -27.54
CA SER A 2 19.36 10.33 -27.17
C SER A 2 19.50 10.30 -25.64
N LEU A 3 20.66 9.84 -25.18
CA LEU A 3 21.05 9.74 -23.77
C LEU A 3 21.36 11.11 -23.10
N ASP A 4 21.05 12.23 -23.77
CA ASP A 4 21.47 13.57 -23.35
C ASP A 4 20.55 14.30 -22.38
N SER A 5 19.53 13.65 -21.85
CA SER A 5 18.67 14.26 -20.83
C SER A 5 18.69 13.49 -19.50
N ILE A 6 19.87 13.08 -19.04
CA ILE A 6 20.02 12.69 -17.64
C ILE A 6 19.88 13.97 -16.80
N HIS A 7 18.65 14.36 -16.52
CA HIS A 7 18.37 15.35 -15.49
C HIS A 7 18.91 14.79 -14.18
N ARG A 8 20.03 15.32 -13.71
CA ARG A 8 20.50 15.05 -12.35
C ARG A 8 19.33 15.32 -11.42
N PRO A 9 18.91 14.36 -10.60
CA PRO A 9 17.80 14.59 -9.69
C PRO A 9 18.15 15.80 -8.83
N GLN A 10 17.37 16.87 -8.93
CA GLN A 10 17.53 18.00 -8.03
C GLN A 10 17.19 17.48 -6.64
N VAL A 11 18.23 17.32 -5.82
CA VAL A 11 18.08 16.78 -4.47
C VAL A 11 17.19 17.73 -3.68
N ALA A 12 16.00 17.25 -3.32
CA ALA A 12 15.08 17.99 -2.46
C ALA A 12 15.59 17.96 -1.01
N TRP A 13 16.69 18.65 -0.75
CA TRP A 13 17.38 18.68 0.56
C TRP A 13 16.43 19.01 1.71
N LYS A 14 15.45 19.90 1.48
CA LYS A 14 14.43 20.26 2.49
C LYS A 14 13.57 19.06 2.86
N LEU A 15 13.12 18.28 1.87
CA LEU A 15 12.29 17.09 2.10
C LEU A 15 13.10 15.98 2.77
N LEU A 16 14.32 15.75 2.32
CA LEU A 16 15.23 14.77 2.92
C LEU A 16 15.53 15.12 4.38
N GLY A 17 15.87 16.38 4.66
CA GLY A 17 16.11 16.86 6.02
C GLY A 17 14.89 16.70 6.94
N MET A 18 13.69 16.94 6.42
CA MET A 18 12.45 16.78 7.17
C MET A 18 12.19 15.29 7.51
N ILE A 19 12.41 14.39 6.56
CA ILE A 19 12.25 12.93 6.79
C ILE A 19 13.25 12.44 7.82
N ILE A 20 14.52 12.82 7.71
CA ILE A 20 15.56 12.45 8.68
C ILE A 20 15.20 13.00 10.07
N PHE A 21 14.77 14.26 10.17
CA PHE A 21 14.37 14.87 11.43
C PHE A 21 13.21 14.11 12.10
N ILE A 22 12.14 13.81 11.34
CA ILE A 22 10.99 13.03 11.85
C ILE A 22 11.42 11.62 12.28
N SER A 23 12.31 10.99 11.52
CA SER A 23 12.83 9.65 11.85
C SER A 23 13.63 9.66 13.14
N ILE A 24 14.50 10.65 13.35
CA ILE A 24 15.28 10.83 14.58
C ILE A 24 14.34 11.11 15.76
N ALA A 25 13.37 12.01 15.60
CA ALA A 25 12.38 12.31 16.63
C ALA A 25 11.59 11.05 17.03
N GLY A 26 11.16 10.25 16.05
CA GLY A 26 10.48 8.97 16.30
C GLY A 26 11.34 7.97 17.09
N VAL A 27 12.63 7.86 16.77
CA VAL A 27 13.58 7.02 17.50
C VAL A 27 13.75 7.50 18.94
N LEU A 28 13.95 8.80 19.14
CA LEU A 28 14.13 9.39 20.48
C LEU A 28 12.90 9.17 21.37
N ILE A 29 11.70 9.37 20.83
CA ILE A 29 10.45 9.13 21.55
C ILE A 29 10.34 7.64 21.91
N HIS A 30 10.62 6.74 20.96
CA HIS A 30 10.50 5.30 21.20
C HIS A 30 11.49 4.81 22.24
N VAL A 31 12.75 5.22 22.18
CA VAL A 31 13.79 4.91 23.17
C VAL A 31 13.44 5.51 24.53
N GLY A 32 12.93 6.76 24.58
CA GLY A 32 12.53 7.40 25.83
C GLY A 32 11.37 6.69 26.55
N ILE A 33 10.42 6.13 25.80
CA ILE A 33 9.31 5.35 26.35
C ILE A 33 9.82 3.98 26.82
N SER A 34 10.68 3.33 26.04
CA SER A 34 11.21 2.00 26.34
C SER A 34 12.16 1.99 27.54
N GLY A 35 12.89 3.09 27.77
CA GLY A 35 13.81 3.22 28.93
C GLY A 35 13.11 3.26 30.29
N LYS A 36 11.78 3.45 30.33
CA LYS A 36 10.96 3.42 31.55
C LYS A 36 10.22 2.08 31.75
N ALA A 37 10.29 1.17 30.79
CA ALA A 37 9.62 -0.11 30.79
C ALA A 37 10.64 -1.25 30.92
N SER A 38 10.21 -2.44 31.40
CA SER A 38 11.03 -3.62 31.72
C SER A 38 12.02 -4.04 30.60
N GLU A 39 13.00 -4.92 30.92
CA GLU A 39 14.02 -5.45 29.99
C GLU A 39 13.49 -5.94 28.63
N ASN A 40 12.26 -6.44 28.58
CA ASN A 40 11.60 -6.84 27.33
C ASN A 40 11.30 -5.68 26.38
N ALA A 41 11.16 -4.45 26.91
CA ALA A 41 10.95 -3.24 26.12
C ALA A 41 12.25 -2.70 25.50
N ALA A 42 13.38 -2.91 26.17
CA ALA A 42 14.70 -2.55 25.63
C ALA A 42 15.04 -3.35 24.36
N ALA A 43 14.78 -4.65 24.35
CA ALA A 43 14.96 -5.51 23.16
C ALA A 43 14.04 -5.11 21.99
N GLY A 44 12.88 -4.52 22.27
CA GLY A 44 11.97 -3.94 21.26
C GLY A 44 12.51 -2.65 20.65
N SER A 45 13.20 -1.84 21.47
CA SER A 45 13.80 -0.57 21.05
C SER A 45 14.92 -0.76 20.04
N ASP A 46 15.82 -1.72 20.28
CA ASP A 46 16.94 -2.01 19.36
C ASP A 46 16.44 -2.47 17.99
N ARG A 47 15.40 -3.30 17.96
CA ARG A 47 14.76 -3.72 16.72
C ARG A 47 14.14 -2.55 15.96
N TYR A 48 13.50 -1.62 16.66
CA TYR A 48 12.91 -0.44 16.05
C TYR A 48 13.98 0.44 15.42
N VAL A 49 15.05 0.77 16.14
CA VAL A 49 16.19 1.53 15.63
C VAL A 49 16.80 0.87 14.40
N PHE A 50 17.02 -0.44 14.44
CA PHE A 50 17.52 -1.22 13.30
C PHE A 50 16.62 -1.12 12.07
N HIS A 51 15.29 -1.21 12.24
CA HIS A 51 14.35 -1.06 11.11
C HIS A 51 14.34 0.35 10.53
N VAL A 52 14.46 1.38 11.38
CA VAL A 52 14.56 2.77 10.91
C VAL A 52 15.85 2.99 10.12
N MET A 53 16.98 2.45 10.59
CA MET A 53 18.26 2.52 9.86
C MET A 53 18.19 1.84 8.50
N ILE A 54 17.61 0.63 8.43
CA ILE A 54 17.39 -0.06 7.15
C ILE A 54 16.46 0.75 6.26
N GLY A 55 15.37 1.29 6.80
CA GLY A 55 14.42 2.12 6.04
C GLY A 55 15.07 3.35 5.44
N LEU A 56 15.91 4.05 6.21
CA LEU A 56 16.67 5.20 5.71
C LEU A 56 17.72 4.80 4.66
N ALA A 57 18.40 3.67 4.82
CA ALA A 57 19.34 3.16 3.84
C ALA A 57 18.65 2.80 2.51
N VAL A 58 17.53 2.08 2.58
CA VAL A 58 16.72 1.75 1.39
C VAL A 58 16.18 3.00 0.73
N MET A 59 15.68 3.97 1.52
CA MET A 59 15.24 5.27 0.99
C MET A 59 16.36 5.98 0.25
N MET A 60 17.58 6.00 0.80
CA MET A 60 18.73 6.62 0.16
C MET A 60 19.10 5.92 -1.14
N ILE A 61 19.10 4.58 -1.16
CA ILE A 61 19.35 3.78 -2.37
C ILE A 61 18.28 4.09 -3.44
N LEU A 62 17.00 4.07 -3.07
CA LEU A 62 15.91 4.37 -4.00
C LEU A 62 15.95 5.83 -4.50
N TYR A 63 16.41 6.73 -3.67
CA TYR A 63 16.58 8.13 -4.04
C TYR A 63 17.71 8.34 -5.07
N LEU A 64 18.79 7.55 -4.95
CA LEU A 64 19.92 7.57 -5.91
C LEU A 64 19.61 6.79 -7.20
N LEU A 65 18.66 5.83 -7.13
CA LEU A 65 18.20 5.10 -8.32
C LEU A 65 17.36 6.03 -9.19
N ASP A 66 17.69 6.06 -10.49
CA ASP A 66 16.89 6.79 -11.45
C ASP A 66 15.47 6.19 -11.52
N TYR A 67 14.45 7.02 -11.32
CA TYR A 67 13.05 6.61 -11.41
C TYR A 67 12.68 5.98 -12.77
N THR A 68 13.46 6.24 -13.81
CA THR A 68 13.27 5.64 -15.13
C THR A 68 13.46 4.13 -15.11
N VAL A 69 14.38 3.62 -14.27
CA VAL A 69 14.59 2.18 -14.05
C VAL A 69 13.35 1.56 -13.42
N LEU A 70 12.82 2.19 -12.37
CA LEU A 70 11.59 1.74 -11.73
C LEU A 70 10.41 1.76 -12.71
N ALA A 71 10.30 2.81 -13.53
CA ALA A 71 9.28 2.91 -14.57
C ALA A 71 9.42 1.81 -15.62
N LYS A 72 10.64 1.47 -16.06
CA LYS A 72 10.88 0.41 -17.04
C LYS A 72 10.39 -0.95 -16.56
N PHE A 73 10.64 -1.30 -15.32
CA PHE A 73 10.29 -2.61 -14.73
C PHE A 73 8.99 -2.60 -13.93
N SER A 74 8.23 -1.49 -13.91
CA SER A 74 7.04 -1.32 -13.08
C SER A 74 6.03 -2.45 -13.19
N LYS A 75 5.74 -2.96 -14.41
CA LYS A 75 4.79 -4.06 -14.59
C LYS A 75 5.30 -5.38 -14.01
N ILE A 76 6.60 -5.65 -14.13
CA ILE A 76 7.22 -6.85 -13.59
C ILE A 76 7.20 -6.79 -12.07
N ILE A 77 7.60 -5.67 -11.49
CA ILE A 77 7.60 -5.45 -10.03
C ILE A 77 6.17 -5.56 -9.49
N ALA A 78 5.19 -4.96 -10.18
CA ALA A 78 3.77 -5.09 -9.83
C ALA A 78 3.32 -6.56 -9.85
N ALA A 79 3.65 -7.31 -10.89
CA ALA A 79 3.31 -8.73 -11.00
C ALA A 79 3.95 -9.56 -9.89
N VAL A 80 5.21 -9.32 -9.56
CA VAL A 80 5.92 -9.99 -8.45
C VAL A 80 5.24 -9.71 -7.11
N LEU A 81 4.93 -8.44 -6.82
CA LEU A 81 4.22 -8.07 -5.58
C LEU A 81 2.86 -8.76 -5.48
N LEU A 82 2.09 -8.76 -6.57
CA LEU A 82 0.79 -9.43 -6.61
C LEU A 82 0.93 -10.94 -6.43
N SER A 83 1.92 -11.57 -7.05
CA SER A 83 2.18 -13.00 -6.91
C SER A 83 2.56 -13.38 -5.48
N VAL A 84 3.44 -12.60 -4.84
CA VAL A 84 3.79 -12.80 -3.42
C VAL A 84 2.56 -12.67 -2.53
N CYS A 85 1.71 -11.69 -2.80
CA CYS A 85 0.46 -11.48 -2.07
C CYS A 85 -0.50 -12.68 -2.20
N LEU A 86 -0.67 -13.18 -3.42
CA LEU A 86 -1.51 -14.36 -3.68
C LEU A 86 -0.96 -15.61 -2.99
N LEU A 87 0.35 -15.86 -3.06
CA LEU A 87 0.99 -16.97 -2.36
C LEU A 87 0.74 -16.92 -0.85
N VAL A 88 0.81 -15.73 -0.24
CA VAL A 88 0.55 -15.60 1.21
C VAL A 88 -0.93 -15.82 1.53
N ILE A 89 -1.86 -15.42 0.68
CA ILE A 89 -3.29 -15.71 0.86
C ILE A 89 -3.55 -17.22 0.81
N LEU A 90 -2.82 -17.96 -0.04
CA LEU A 90 -2.99 -19.40 -0.20
C LEU A 90 -2.27 -20.21 0.89
N GLU A 91 -1.02 -19.88 1.21
CA GLU A 91 -0.13 -20.70 2.05
C GLU A 91 0.48 -19.95 3.23
N GLY A 92 0.16 -18.67 3.44
CA GLY A 92 0.77 -17.85 4.48
C GLY A 92 0.42 -18.28 5.90
N GLY A 93 1.27 -17.86 6.86
CA GLY A 93 1.07 -18.06 8.29
C GLY A 93 -0.18 -17.35 8.78
N GLN A 94 -1.01 -18.06 9.55
CA GLN A 94 -2.24 -17.52 10.13
C GLN A 94 -1.98 -16.79 11.45
N VAL A 95 -2.61 -15.64 11.61
CA VAL A 95 -2.73 -14.92 12.88
C VAL A 95 -4.17 -14.47 13.03
N ASN A 96 -4.81 -14.87 14.11
CA ASN A 96 -6.24 -14.59 14.37
C ASN A 96 -7.16 -14.96 13.19
N GLY A 97 -6.93 -16.14 12.59
CA GLY A 97 -7.73 -16.65 11.46
C GLY A 97 -7.37 -16.04 10.09
N ALA A 98 -6.46 -15.07 10.01
CA ALA A 98 -6.07 -14.45 8.76
C ALA A 98 -4.63 -14.77 8.35
N ARG A 99 -4.42 -15.06 7.07
CA ARG A 99 -3.08 -15.30 6.51
C ARG A 99 -2.44 -13.98 6.09
N ILE A 100 -1.40 -13.56 6.82
CA ILE A 100 -0.79 -12.22 6.65
C ILE A 100 0.71 -12.31 6.43
N PHE A 101 1.37 -13.33 6.98
CA PHE A 101 2.82 -13.41 7.02
C PHE A 101 3.37 -14.45 6.06
N ILE A 102 4.54 -14.14 5.49
CA ILE A 102 5.36 -15.14 4.84
C ILE A 102 5.84 -16.10 5.92
N SER A 103 5.52 -17.40 5.80
CA SER A 103 6.01 -18.42 6.72
C SER A 103 7.49 -18.66 6.47
N LEU A 104 8.33 -18.34 7.45
CA LEU A 104 9.76 -18.63 7.40
C LEU A 104 10.05 -20.02 8.00
N PRO A 105 11.09 -20.72 7.51
CA PRO A 105 11.54 -21.98 8.12
C PRO A 105 11.79 -21.80 9.62
N GLY A 106 11.34 -22.76 10.45
CA GLY A 106 11.45 -22.69 11.90
C GLY A 106 10.31 -21.95 12.63
N GLY A 107 9.14 -21.74 11.96
CA GLY A 107 7.94 -21.18 12.60
C GLY A 107 8.04 -19.68 12.93
N ARG A 108 9.07 -18.99 12.43
CA ARG A 108 9.23 -17.55 12.64
C ARG A 108 8.26 -16.79 11.75
N ARG A 109 7.61 -15.78 12.32
CA ARG A 109 6.77 -14.85 11.56
C ARG A 109 7.67 -14.03 10.64
N GLY A 110 7.44 -14.13 9.34
CA GLY A 110 8.10 -13.32 8.34
C GLY A 110 7.49 -11.93 8.21
N MET A 111 7.75 -11.30 7.09
CA MET A 111 7.27 -9.95 6.79
C MET A 111 5.75 -9.93 6.58
N ASP A 112 5.09 -8.89 7.10
CA ASP A 112 3.69 -8.59 6.85
C ASP A 112 3.53 -8.13 5.39
N VAL A 113 2.96 -9.00 4.57
CA VAL A 113 2.80 -8.78 3.12
C VAL A 113 1.82 -7.65 2.83
N GLN A 114 0.86 -7.41 3.72
CA GLN A 114 -0.10 -6.33 3.55
C GLN A 114 0.59 -4.95 3.59
N LYS A 115 1.59 -4.79 4.45
CA LYS A 115 2.43 -3.56 4.48
C LYS A 115 3.30 -3.46 3.22
N LEU A 116 3.78 -4.59 2.70
CA LEU A 116 4.54 -4.63 1.46
C LEU A 116 3.71 -4.10 0.27
N MET A 117 2.39 -4.34 0.27
CA MET A 117 1.50 -3.86 -0.79
C MET A 117 1.42 -2.33 -0.88
N LEU A 118 1.77 -1.58 0.16
CA LEU A 118 1.86 -0.12 0.07
C LEU A 118 2.92 0.35 -0.94
N PHE A 119 3.95 -0.45 -1.20
CA PHE A 119 4.93 -0.17 -2.27
C PHE A 119 4.33 -0.24 -3.68
N TYR A 120 3.15 -0.84 -3.83
CA TYR A 120 2.45 -0.83 -5.10
C TYR A 120 2.01 0.59 -5.53
N VAL A 121 1.75 1.49 -4.58
CA VAL A 121 1.30 2.86 -4.85
C VAL A 121 2.28 3.63 -5.76
N PRO A 122 3.58 3.76 -5.44
CA PRO A 122 4.53 4.40 -6.34
C PRO A 122 4.73 3.66 -7.67
N ILE A 123 4.63 2.32 -7.67
CA ILE A 123 4.71 1.49 -8.88
C ILE A 123 3.53 1.77 -9.80
N TYR A 124 2.35 2.00 -9.24
CA TYR A 124 1.16 2.38 -10.00
C TYR A 124 1.35 3.72 -10.73
N GLY A 125 1.98 4.71 -10.08
CA GLY A 125 2.36 5.96 -10.74
C GLY A 125 3.25 5.74 -11.97
N ALA A 126 4.21 4.83 -11.88
CA ALA A 126 5.06 4.44 -13.00
C ALA A 126 4.29 3.70 -14.11
N ILE A 127 3.29 2.89 -13.76
CA ILE A 127 2.39 2.24 -14.72
C ILE A 127 1.54 3.27 -15.44
N LEU A 128 0.98 4.26 -14.73
CA LEU A 128 0.22 5.36 -15.33
C LEU A 128 1.05 6.14 -16.34
N TYR A 129 2.31 6.41 -16.03
CA TYR A 129 3.23 7.08 -16.95
C TYR A 129 3.41 6.31 -18.25
N LYS A 130 3.46 4.97 -18.21
CA LYS A 130 3.54 4.13 -19.41
C LYS A 130 2.28 4.17 -20.27
N TYR A 131 1.14 4.45 -19.69
CA TYR A 131 -0.14 4.56 -20.40
C TYR A 131 -0.47 5.98 -20.84
N ARG A 132 0.45 6.92 -20.63
CA ARG A 132 0.32 8.29 -21.11
C ARG A 132 0.08 8.29 -22.64
N ASP A 133 -0.78 9.20 -23.09
CA ASP A 133 -1.18 9.41 -24.48
C ASP A 133 -1.98 8.27 -25.15
N GLY A 134 -2.36 7.24 -24.40
CA GLY A 134 -3.03 6.04 -24.93
C GLY A 134 -4.56 6.12 -25.05
N GLY A 135 -5.19 7.25 -24.73
CA GLY A 135 -6.64 7.45 -24.84
C GLY A 135 -7.47 6.63 -23.85
N PHE A 136 -8.75 6.40 -24.17
CA PHE A 136 -9.70 5.71 -23.29
C PHE A 136 -9.30 4.26 -22.98
N SER A 137 -8.74 3.54 -23.94
CA SER A 137 -8.25 2.16 -23.72
C SER A 137 -7.12 2.10 -22.68
N ALA A 138 -6.22 3.10 -22.68
CA ALA A 138 -5.18 3.22 -21.69
C ALA A 138 -5.72 3.54 -20.30
N LEU A 139 -6.77 4.35 -20.19
CA LEU A 139 -7.48 4.60 -18.94
C LEU A 139 -8.07 3.31 -18.38
N LEU A 140 -8.77 2.51 -19.20
CA LEU A 140 -9.32 1.23 -18.75
C LEU A 140 -8.24 0.27 -18.24
N LYS A 141 -7.12 0.15 -18.97
CA LYS A 141 -5.97 -0.65 -18.50
C LYS A 141 -5.41 -0.14 -17.16
N SER A 142 -5.35 1.18 -16.98
CA SER A 142 -4.92 1.78 -15.71
C SER A 142 -5.87 1.47 -14.57
N ILE A 143 -7.18 1.47 -14.82
CA ILE A 143 -8.21 1.08 -13.85
C ILE A 143 -8.07 -0.40 -13.46
N VAL A 144 -7.79 -1.28 -14.41
CA VAL A 144 -7.55 -2.71 -14.13
C VAL A 144 -6.34 -2.88 -13.19
N TRP A 145 -5.23 -2.17 -13.46
CA TRP A 145 -4.05 -2.19 -12.58
C TRP A 145 -4.30 -1.58 -11.19
N LEU A 146 -5.36 -0.79 -11.02
CA LEU A 146 -5.81 -0.29 -9.73
C LEU A 146 -6.71 -1.30 -9.01
N ILE A 147 -7.68 -1.90 -9.71
CA ILE A 147 -8.68 -2.78 -9.11
C ILE A 147 -8.04 -4.07 -8.58
N ILE A 148 -7.12 -4.70 -9.34
CA ILE A 148 -6.53 -5.99 -8.98
C ILE A 148 -5.84 -5.94 -7.60
N PRO A 149 -4.89 -5.05 -7.32
CA PRO A 149 -4.24 -5.00 -6.01
C PRO A 149 -5.19 -4.61 -4.89
N VAL A 150 -6.14 -3.72 -5.14
CA VAL A 150 -7.15 -3.33 -4.15
C VAL A 150 -8.01 -4.54 -3.77
N PHE A 151 -8.50 -5.30 -4.75
CA PHE A 151 -9.30 -6.49 -4.49
C PHE A 151 -8.52 -7.56 -3.72
N ILE A 152 -7.26 -7.82 -4.07
CA ILE A 152 -6.40 -8.75 -3.37
C ILE A 152 -6.18 -8.31 -1.92
N THR A 153 -5.88 -7.02 -1.72
CA THR A 153 -5.61 -6.46 -0.38
C THR A 153 -6.89 -6.42 0.47
N PHE A 154 -8.05 -6.28 -0.16
CA PHE A 154 -9.36 -6.30 0.52
C PHE A 154 -9.69 -7.66 1.14
N ARG A 155 -9.15 -8.75 0.59
CA ARG A 155 -9.25 -10.12 1.16
C ARG A 155 -8.39 -10.30 2.40
N MET A 156 -7.49 -9.36 2.68
CA MET A 156 -6.63 -9.38 3.86
C MET A 156 -7.34 -8.74 5.08
N PRO A 157 -6.91 -9.07 6.32
CA PRO A 157 -7.63 -8.68 7.54
C PRO A 157 -7.65 -7.18 7.81
N ASN A 158 -6.67 -6.43 7.32
CA ASN A 158 -6.57 -4.99 7.58
C ASN A 158 -7.18 -4.17 6.44
N LEU A 159 -8.47 -3.90 6.54
CA LEU A 159 -9.23 -3.12 5.57
C LEU A 159 -8.68 -1.70 5.37
N ILE A 160 -8.11 -1.10 6.43
CA ILE A 160 -7.58 0.27 6.39
C ILE A 160 -6.47 0.40 5.36
N VAL A 161 -5.57 -0.59 5.26
CA VAL A 161 -4.49 -0.58 4.26
C VAL A 161 -5.05 -0.62 2.84
N ALA A 162 -6.08 -1.43 2.59
CA ALA A 162 -6.74 -1.49 1.29
C ALA A 162 -7.39 -0.15 0.91
N ILE A 163 -8.05 0.51 1.85
CA ILE A 163 -8.68 1.82 1.65
C ILE A 163 -7.62 2.89 1.37
N ILE A 164 -6.55 2.95 2.18
CA ILE A 164 -5.47 3.93 1.98
C ILE A 164 -4.82 3.73 0.61
N MET A 165 -4.54 2.48 0.22
CA MET A 165 -3.97 2.15 -1.08
C MET A 165 -4.90 2.55 -2.22
N MET A 166 -6.19 2.24 -2.12
CA MET A 166 -7.20 2.61 -3.11
C MET A 166 -7.29 4.13 -3.30
N ILE A 167 -7.42 4.88 -2.21
CA ILE A 167 -7.52 6.35 -2.26
C ILE A 167 -6.23 6.95 -2.84
N SER A 168 -5.07 6.47 -2.43
CA SER A 168 -3.78 6.96 -2.93
C SER A 168 -3.63 6.74 -4.43
N MET A 169 -4.03 5.57 -4.94
CA MET A 169 -3.99 5.27 -6.37
C MET A 169 -5.06 6.05 -7.16
N LEU A 170 -6.25 6.28 -6.58
CA LEU A 170 -7.28 7.13 -7.19
C LEU A 170 -6.82 8.58 -7.32
N ILE A 171 -6.14 9.12 -6.31
CA ILE A 171 -5.55 10.47 -6.38
C ILE A 171 -4.52 10.53 -7.52
N GLN A 172 -3.64 9.55 -7.64
CA GLN A 172 -2.65 9.50 -8.73
C GLN A 172 -3.32 9.44 -10.11
N LEU A 173 -4.37 8.60 -10.27
CA LEU A 173 -5.13 8.51 -11.51
C LEU A 173 -5.85 9.83 -11.83
N THR A 174 -6.41 10.48 -10.81
CA THR A 174 -7.05 11.80 -10.96
C THR A 174 -6.06 12.84 -11.45
N VAL A 175 -4.85 12.88 -10.87
CA VAL A 175 -3.78 13.79 -11.30
C VAL A 175 -3.36 13.50 -12.76
N ALA A 176 -3.27 12.23 -13.15
CA ALA A 176 -2.96 11.83 -14.53
C ALA A 176 -4.04 12.29 -15.52
N ILE A 177 -5.32 12.20 -15.14
CA ILE A 177 -6.45 12.69 -15.93
C ILE A 177 -6.42 14.22 -16.04
N LEU A 178 -6.18 14.93 -14.93
CA LEU A 178 -6.07 16.40 -14.91
C LEU A 178 -4.92 16.90 -15.79
N LYS A 179 -3.82 16.16 -15.85
CA LYS A 179 -2.69 16.45 -16.75
C LYS A 179 -2.95 16.09 -18.22
N GLY A 180 -4.15 15.60 -18.55
CA GLY A 180 -4.54 15.28 -19.93
C GLY A 180 -3.87 14.04 -20.51
N TRP A 181 -3.31 13.15 -19.70
CA TRP A 181 -2.57 11.95 -20.18
C TRP A 181 -3.45 11.00 -21.01
N PHE A 182 -4.77 11.03 -20.87
CA PHE A 182 -5.68 10.09 -21.54
C PHE A 182 -6.52 10.74 -22.65
N LYS A 183 -6.37 12.05 -22.91
CA LYS A 183 -7.11 12.79 -23.97
C LYS A 183 -8.63 12.57 -23.92
N ILE A 184 -9.23 12.62 -22.73
CA ILE A 184 -10.65 12.36 -22.45
C ILE A 184 -11.29 13.55 -21.74
N SER A 185 -12.62 13.54 -21.64
CA SER A 185 -13.38 14.56 -20.91
C SER A 185 -13.06 14.54 -19.42
N VAL A 186 -12.24 15.48 -18.94
CA VAL A 186 -11.69 15.51 -17.59
C VAL A 186 -12.78 15.48 -16.52
N LYS A 187 -13.71 16.45 -16.55
CA LYS A 187 -14.75 16.59 -15.50
C LYS A 187 -15.64 15.34 -15.39
N LYS A 188 -16.18 14.87 -16.52
CA LYS A 188 -17.07 13.69 -16.54
C LYS A 188 -16.36 12.45 -16.01
N THR A 189 -15.12 12.23 -16.46
CA THR A 189 -14.35 11.03 -16.08
C THR A 189 -13.98 11.05 -14.60
N ILE A 190 -13.56 12.18 -14.04
CA ILE A 190 -13.22 12.28 -12.62
C ILE A 190 -14.46 12.03 -11.75
N VAL A 191 -15.59 12.68 -12.05
CA VAL A 191 -16.83 12.50 -11.27
C VAL A 191 -17.28 11.05 -11.34
N SER A 192 -17.30 10.44 -12.53
CA SER A 192 -17.68 9.02 -12.68
C SER A 192 -16.72 8.09 -11.94
N LEU A 193 -15.41 8.34 -12.02
CA LEU A 193 -14.39 7.54 -11.35
C LEU A 193 -14.59 7.55 -9.83
N TRP A 194 -14.68 8.73 -9.24
CA TRP A 194 -14.87 8.86 -7.79
C TRP A 194 -16.21 8.30 -7.33
N ALA A 195 -17.29 8.52 -8.10
CA ALA A 195 -18.59 7.92 -7.78
C ALA A 195 -18.49 6.38 -7.75
N VAL A 196 -17.94 5.75 -8.80
CA VAL A 196 -17.79 4.30 -8.87
C VAL A 196 -16.94 3.78 -7.72
N PHE A 197 -15.78 4.38 -7.45
CA PHE A 197 -14.88 3.88 -6.41
C PHE A 197 -15.31 4.19 -4.97
N MET A 198 -16.19 5.15 -4.75
CA MET A 198 -16.81 5.36 -3.44
C MET A 198 -17.97 4.38 -3.20
N PHE A 199 -18.80 4.13 -4.20
CA PHE A 199 -19.95 3.24 -4.06
C PHE A 199 -19.58 1.76 -4.20
N LEU A 200 -18.64 1.41 -5.06
CA LEU A 200 -18.25 0.02 -5.32
C LEU A 200 -17.80 -0.74 -4.07
N PRO A 201 -16.91 -0.24 -3.19
CA PRO A 201 -16.52 -0.96 -1.98
C PRO A 201 -17.68 -1.18 -1.03
N ILE A 202 -18.57 -0.20 -0.89
CA ILE A 202 -19.75 -0.28 -0.01
C ILE A 202 -20.70 -1.36 -0.55
N MET A 203 -20.98 -1.32 -1.85
CA MET A 203 -21.81 -2.31 -2.52
C MET A 203 -21.21 -3.72 -2.43
N LEU A 204 -19.90 -3.82 -2.60
CA LEU A 204 -19.17 -5.10 -2.55
C LEU A 204 -19.18 -5.67 -1.12
N LEU A 205 -18.98 -4.86 -0.09
CA LEU A 205 -19.13 -5.24 1.30
C LEU A 205 -20.57 -5.71 1.60
N PHE A 206 -21.57 -5.00 1.13
CA PHE A 206 -22.97 -5.38 1.30
C PHE A 206 -23.27 -6.73 0.66
N VAL A 207 -22.83 -6.95 -0.60
CA VAL A 207 -23.00 -8.22 -1.30
C VAL A 207 -22.26 -9.36 -0.57
N MET A 208 -21.00 -9.15 -0.18
CA MET A 208 -20.19 -10.14 0.53
C MET A 208 -20.83 -10.52 1.87
N TYR A 209 -21.37 -9.54 2.59
CA TYR A 209 -22.09 -9.77 3.85
C TYR A 209 -23.39 -10.58 3.63
N THR A 210 -24.20 -10.21 2.64
CA THR A 210 -25.49 -10.85 2.33
C THR A 210 -25.31 -12.31 1.89
N PHE A 211 -24.26 -12.61 1.15
CA PHE A 211 -23.98 -13.96 0.64
C PHE A 211 -23.02 -14.77 1.53
N HIS A 212 -22.73 -14.32 2.74
CA HIS A 212 -21.80 -14.99 3.68
C HIS A 212 -20.43 -15.33 3.06
N LEU A 213 -19.93 -14.48 2.16
CA LEU A 213 -18.63 -14.64 1.51
C LEU A 213 -17.48 -14.05 2.34
N LEU A 214 -17.80 -13.40 3.45
CA LEU A 214 -16.83 -12.86 4.38
C LEU A 214 -16.22 -13.98 5.23
N ALA A 215 -14.96 -13.81 5.62
CA ALA A 215 -14.37 -14.68 6.62
C ALA A 215 -15.01 -14.42 7.99
N GLU A 216 -15.09 -15.44 8.86
CA GLU A 216 -15.76 -15.35 10.17
C GLU A 216 -15.31 -14.14 11.00
N TYR A 217 -13.99 -13.84 11.00
CA TYR A 217 -13.47 -12.68 11.72
C TYR A 217 -13.91 -11.33 11.13
N GLN A 218 -14.19 -11.26 9.82
CA GLN A 218 -14.69 -10.04 9.16
C GLN A 218 -16.16 -9.83 9.50
N GLU A 219 -16.94 -10.89 9.48
CA GLU A 219 -18.36 -10.86 9.86
C GLU A 219 -18.52 -10.47 11.33
N ALA A 220 -17.71 -11.03 12.23
CA ALA A 220 -17.69 -10.68 13.64
C ALA A 220 -17.40 -9.18 13.86
N ARG A 221 -16.46 -8.59 13.12
CA ARG A 221 -16.16 -7.15 13.19
C ARG A 221 -17.31 -6.27 12.70
N ILE A 222 -17.99 -6.66 11.62
CA ILE A 222 -19.15 -5.94 11.12
C ILE A 222 -20.28 -6.01 12.15
N ARG A 223 -20.56 -7.19 12.70
CA ARG A 223 -21.56 -7.36 13.74
C ARG A 223 -21.25 -6.54 14.99
N SER A 224 -20.00 -6.51 15.46
CA SER A 224 -19.58 -5.71 16.62
C SER A 224 -19.70 -4.20 16.39
N PHE A 225 -19.53 -3.74 15.15
CA PHE A 225 -19.72 -2.33 14.80
C PHE A 225 -21.20 -1.90 14.86
N PHE A 226 -22.10 -2.79 14.45
CA PHE A 226 -23.55 -2.51 14.48
C PHE A 226 -24.22 -2.90 15.80
N SER A 227 -23.62 -3.79 16.60
CA SER A 227 -24.11 -4.09 17.95
C SER A 227 -23.60 -3.02 18.91
N ALA A 228 -24.51 -2.31 19.58
CA ALA A 228 -24.19 -1.27 20.57
C ALA A 228 -23.46 -1.79 21.83
N SER A 229 -23.19 -3.09 21.93
CA SER A 229 -22.39 -3.71 22.99
C SER A 229 -20.93 -3.64 22.68
N GLY A 230 -20.19 -2.75 23.36
CA GLY A 230 -18.76 -2.48 23.18
C GLY A 230 -17.77 -3.61 23.51
N GLU A 231 -18.18 -4.88 23.44
CA GLU A 231 -17.32 -6.04 23.73
C GLU A 231 -16.50 -6.54 22.55
N GLY A 232 -16.67 -5.97 21.35
CA GLY A 232 -16.01 -6.45 20.14
C GLY A 232 -14.66 -5.83 19.78
N PHE A 233 -14.13 -4.91 20.60
CA PHE A 233 -12.89 -4.18 20.26
C PHE A 233 -11.58 -4.88 20.65
N TYR A 234 -11.63 -6.03 21.33
CA TYR A 234 -10.45 -6.69 21.89
C TYR A 234 -10.20 -8.14 21.40
N LEU A 235 -10.74 -8.52 20.24
CA LEU A 235 -10.43 -9.81 19.60
C LEU A 235 -9.50 -9.66 18.42
#